data_c38be69dfc43eb9f134d3ce21139d56b
#
_entry.id   c38be69dfc43eb9f134d3ce21139d56b
#
_cell.length_a   1.000
_cell.length_b   1.000
_cell.length_c   1.000
_cell.angle_alpha   90.00
_cell.angle_beta   90.00
_cell.angle_gamma   90.00
#
_symmetry.space_group_name_H-M   'P 1'
#
loop_
_entity.id
_entity.type
_entity.pdbx_description
1 polymer ?
#
loop_
_entity_poly.entity_id
_entity_poly.type
_entity_poly.pdbx_seq_one_letter_code
_entity_poly.pdbx_strand_id
1 'polypeptide(L)'
;TPYLEEMIADSYKRLIAPAIEREIRNELTETAEDGAIRVFGKNLEQLLMQPPIAGKVVLGWDPAFRTGCKLAVVDETGKVLDTIVVFPTEPQNKVAETKRIVKAMIEKYNISLISVGNGTASRESELVIVDMLKELNRPVVSIARRLQDPLAELVKIDPKSIGVGQYQHDMNQKKLSEALGNVVEDCVNNVGVDLNTASASLLEYVSGVSKAIAKNIVTYREENGRFKSRRELLKVAKLGPKAYEQCAGFLRITGGKNPLDATSVHPESYEAATKLLEMLG
;
A
#
# COMPACT_ATOMS: atom_id res chain seq x y z
N THR A 1 -53.79 -37.52 -18.57
CA THR A 1 -54.17 -38.45 -17.49
C THR A 1 -53.69 -37.91 -16.17
N PRO A 2 -54.43 -38.04 -15.04
CA PRO A 2 -54.07 -37.52 -13.74
C PRO A 2 -52.65 -37.87 -13.33
N TYR A 3 -52.16 -39.06 -13.62
CA TYR A 3 -50.79 -39.51 -13.33
C TYR A 3 -49.72 -38.68 -14.06
N LEU A 4 -49.94 -38.25 -15.29
CA LEU A 4 -48.98 -37.40 -16.03
C LEU A 4 -48.91 -36.00 -15.43
N GLU A 5 -50.05 -35.46 -15.03
CA GLU A 5 -50.12 -34.15 -14.37
C GLU A 5 -49.40 -34.17 -13.01
N GLU A 6 -49.58 -35.23 -12.24
CA GLU A 6 -48.89 -35.43 -10.96
C GLU A 6 -47.37 -35.59 -11.16
N MET A 7 -46.95 -36.39 -12.15
CA MET A 7 -45.53 -36.55 -12.48
C MET A 7 -44.88 -35.24 -12.93
N ILE A 8 -45.57 -34.44 -13.76
CA ILE A 8 -45.07 -33.13 -14.20
C ILE A 8 -44.96 -32.18 -13.01
N ALA A 9 -45.99 -32.10 -12.19
CA ALA A 9 -45.98 -31.25 -10.99
C ALA A 9 -44.86 -31.64 -10.00
N ASP A 10 -44.66 -32.94 -9.78
CA ASP A 10 -43.60 -33.47 -8.94
C ASP A 10 -42.22 -33.18 -9.51
N SER A 11 -42.01 -33.42 -10.80
CA SER A 11 -40.75 -33.12 -11.49
C SER A 11 -40.42 -31.62 -11.43
N TYR A 12 -41.40 -30.76 -11.66
CA TYR A 12 -41.21 -29.32 -11.55
C TYR A 12 -40.80 -28.91 -10.12
N LYS A 13 -41.58 -29.37 -9.13
CA LYS A 13 -41.36 -28.96 -7.72
C LYS A 13 -40.04 -29.46 -7.14
N ARG A 14 -39.63 -30.70 -7.47
CA ARG A 14 -38.46 -31.33 -6.88
C ARG A 14 -37.15 -31.15 -7.67
N LEU A 15 -37.25 -31.01 -8.99
CA LEU A 15 -36.07 -30.96 -9.85
C LEU A 15 -35.89 -29.62 -10.55
N ILE A 16 -36.92 -29.12 -11.24
CA ILE A 16 -36.78 -27.94 -12.11
C ILE A 16 -36.75 -26.66 -11.32
N ALA A 17 -37.76 -26.39 -10.48
CA ALA A 17 -37.84 -25.15 -9.73
C ALA A 17 -36.62 -24.93 -8.80
N PRO A 18 -36.15 -25.91 -8.00
CA PRO A 18 -34.96 -25.74 -7.18
C PRO A 18 -33.67 -25.56 -8.00
N ALA A 19 -33.60 -26.16 -9.21
CA ALA A 19 -32.46 -25.98 -10.09
C ALA A 19 -32.39 -24.54 -10.64
N ILE A 20 -33.51 -24.02 -11.13
CA ILE A 20 -33.65 -22.67 -11.66
C ILE A 20 -33.41 -21.64 -10.56
N GLU A 21 -34.02 -21.82 -9.38
CA GLU A 21 -33.80 -20.92 -8.26
C GLU A 21 -32.32 -20.83 -7.86
N ARG A 22 -31.62 -21.95 -7.83
CA ARG A 22 -30.18 -21.99 -7.52
C ARG A 22 -29.35 -21.30 -8.59
N GLU A 23 -29.67 -21.52 -9.87
CA GLU A 23 -28.98 -20.89 -10.99
C GLU A 23 -29.14 -19.37 -10.96
N ILE A 24 -30.38 -18.89 -10.79
CA ILE A 24 -30.66 -17.45 -10.67
C ILE A 24 -29.93 -16.85 -9.46
N ARG A 25 -29.93 -17.50 -8.29
CA ARG A 25 -29.22 -17.03 -7.12
C ARG A 25 -27.72 -16.95 -7.35
N ASN A 26 -27.14 -17.94 -7.99
CA ASN A 26 -25.72 -17.95 -8.32
C ASN A 26 -25.34 -16.80 -9.26
N GLU A 27 -26.13 -16.59 -10.32
CA GLU A 27 -25.92 -15.50 -11.28
C GLU A 27 -26.02 -14.11 -10.62
N LEU A 28 -27.03 -13.91 -9.76
CA LEU A 28 -27.17 -12.68 -8.98
C LEU A 28 -26.00 -12.46 -8.01
N THR A 29 -25.54 -13.53 -7.37
CA THR A 29 -24.41 -13.47 -6.45
C THR A 29 -23.13 -13.11 -7.19
N GLU A 30 -22.85 -13.76 -8.33
CA GLU A 30 -21.66 -13.43 -9.15
C GLU A 30 -21.68 -11.98 -9.63
N THR A 31 -22.83 -11.50 -10.09
CA THR A 31 -22.99 -10.11 -10.54
C THR A 31 -22.74 -9.11 -9.39
N ALA A 32 -23.26 -9.41 -8.21
CA ALA A 32 -23.07 -8.59 -7.03
C ALA A 32 -21.62 -8.59 -6.55
N GLU A 33 -20.95 -9.75 -6.52
CA GLU A 33 -19.53 -9.88 -6.18
C GLU A 33 -18.64 -9.09 -7.13
N ASP A 34 -18.84 -9.21 -8.44
CA ASP A 34 -18.07 -8.50 -9.45
C ASP A 34 -18.25 -6.97 -9.31
N GLY A 35 -19.47 -6.53 -9.00
CA GLY A 35 -19.77 -5.13 -8.69
C GLY A 35 -19.02 -4.64 -7.44
N ALA A 36 -19.05 -5.40 -6.37
CA ALA A 36 -18.38 -5.06 -5.11
C ALA A 36 -16.85 -5.07 -5.24
N ILE A 37 -16.27 -6.08 -5.89
CA ILE A 37 -14.83 -6.17 -6.15
C ILE A 37 -14.34 -4.94 -6.95
N ARG A 38 -15.12 -4.47 -7.92
CA ARG A 38 -14.79 -3.25 -8.68
C ARG A 38 -14.77 -2.01 -7.79
N VAL A 39 -15.70 -1.87 -6.85
CA VAL A 39 -15.71 -0.77 -5.87
C VAL A 39 -14.51 -0.87 -4.94
N PHE A 40 -14.17 -2.07 -4.46
CA PHE A 40 -13.00 -2.29 -3.60
C PHE A 40 -11.69 -1.94 -4.32
N GLY A 41 -11.58 -2.29 -5.59
CA GLY A 41 -10.45 -1.89 -6.43
C GLY A 41 -10.29 -0.37 -6.49
N LYS A 42 -11.37 0.38 -6.72
CA LYS A 42 -11.33 1.86 -6.71
C LYS A 42 -10.95 2.43 -5.35
N ASN A 43 -11.48 1.87 -4.28
CA ASN A 43 -11.13 2.31 -2.93
C ASN A 43 -9.65 2.06 -2.61
N LEU A 44 -9.12 0.92 -3.04
CA LEU A 44 -7.69 0.60 -2.91
C LEU A 44 -6.83 1.55 -3.73
N GLU A 45 -7.18 1.81 -4.98
CA GLU A 45 -6.50 2.77 -5.84
C GLU A 45 -6.42 4.16 -5.20
N GLN A 46 -7.52 4.66 -4.67
CA GLN A 46 -7.56 5.95 -3.97
C GLN A 46 -6.64 5.99 -2.75
N LEU A 47 -6.53 4.89 -2.00
CA LEU A 47 -5.61 4.78 -0.86
C LEU A 47 -4.14 4.77 -1.30
N LEU A 48 -3.82 4.02 -2.35
CA LEU A 48 -2.46 3.88 -2.87
C LEU A 48 -1.96 5.18 -3.54
N MET A 49 -2.85 5.89 -4.23
CA MET A 49 -2.55 7.10 -4.98
C MET A 49 -2.65 8.39 -4.14
N GLN A 50 -2.80 8.28 -2.82
CA GLN A 50 -2.76 9.47 -1.96
C GLN A 50 -1.39 10.16 -2.06
N PRO A 51 -1.37 11.51 -2.21
CA PRO A 51 -0.10 12.23 -2.31
C PRO A 51 0.72 12.05 -1.01
N PRO A 52 2.01 11.71 -1.14
CA PRO A 52 2.89 11.52 0.01
C PRO A 52 3.15 12.85 0.74
N ILE A 53 3.27 12.80 2.05
CA ILE A 53 3.74 13.93 2.88
C ILE A 53 5.24 13.78 3.09
N ALA A 54 6.03 14.39 2.23
CA ALA A 54 7.49 14.37 2.33
C ALA A 54 8.05 15.43 3.30
N GLY A 55 9.28 15.23 3.76
CA GLY A 55 10.04 16.23 4.52
C GLY A 55 9.51 16.50 5.93
N LYS A 56 8.90 15.49 6.58
CA LYS A 56 8.38 15.60 7.95
C LYS A 56 8.92 14.50 8.85
N VAL A 57 9.28 14.85 10.08
CA VAL A 57 9.53 13.88 11.15
C VAL A 57 8.19 13.50 11.76
N VAL A 58 7.89 12.21 11.78
CA VAL A 58 6.58 11.67 12.14
C VAL A 58 6.66 10.75 13.34
N LEU A 59 5.76 10.92 14.31
CA LEU A 59 5.51 9.96 15.37
C LEU A 59 4.34 9.05 14.97
N GLY A 60 4.62 7.78 14.69
CA GLY A 60 3.61 6.74 14.53
C GLY A 60 3.09 6.24 15.88
N TRP A 61 1.79 6.12 16.02
CA TRP A 61 1.11 5.64 17.23
C TRP A 61 0.16 4.49 16.87
N ASP A 62 0.54 3.28 17.22
CA ASP A 62 -0.30 2.08 17.05
C ASP A 62 -1.05 1.80 18.36
N PRO A 63 -2.37 2.12 18.42
CA PRO A 63 -3.14 2.05 19.66
C PRO A 63 -3.52 0.62 20.02
N ALA A 64 -3.37 0.26 21.29
CA ALA A 64 -3.86 -1.00 21.84
C ALA A 64 -4.13 -0.87 23.35
N PHE A 65 -5.16 -1.58 23.85
CA PHE A 65 -5.52 -1.56 25.27
C PHE A 65 -4.55 -2.38 26.13
N ARG A 66 -4.48 -3.69 25.91
CA ARG A 66 -3.75 -4.62 26.78
C ARG A 66 -2.23 -4.58 26.61
N THR A 67 -1.77 -4.52 25.39
CA THR A 67 -0.33 -4.58 25.06
C THR A 67 0.36 -3.22 25.09
N GLY A 68 -0.40 -2.18 25.37
CA GLY A 68 0.07 -0.79 25.30
C GLY A 68 0.17 -0.26 23.87
N CYS A 69 0.18 1.05 23.74
CA CYS A 69 0.35 1.73 22.46
C CYS A 69 1.82 1.71 22.05
N LYS A 70 2.11 1.24 20.85
CA LYS A 70 3.47 1.23 20.29
C LYS A 70 3.72 2.51 19.52
N LEU A 71 4.78 3.20 19.84
CA LEU A 71 5.18 4.43 19.20
C LEU A 71 6.49 4.24 18.44
N ALA A 72 6.58 4.87 17.28
CA ALA A 72 7.81 4.92 16.50
C ALA A 72 8.01 6.31 15.91
N VAL A 73 9.20 6.90 16.10
CA VAL A 73 9.61 8.14 15.43
C VAL A 73 10.32 7.79 14.14
N VAL A 74 9.92 8.44 13.07
CA VAL A 74 10.46 8.24 11.73
C VAL A 74 10.90 9.58 11.18
N ASP A 75 12.12 9.65 10.65
CA ASP A 75 12.65 10.85 10.02
C ASP A 75 12.06 11.12 8.62
N GLU A 76 12.47 12.20 8.00
CA GLU A 76 12.03 12.64 6.67
C GLU A 76 12.32 11.62 5.55
N THR A 77 13.23 10.67 5.78
CA THR A 77 13.63 9.63 4.82
C THR A 77 12.94 8.29 5.07
N GLY A 78 12.12 8.19 6.12
CA GLY A 78 11.48 6.95 6.54
C GLY A 78 12.32 6.08 7.50
N LYS A 79 13.50 6.54 7.95
CA LYS A 79 14.33 5.82 8.91
C LYS A 79 13.71 5.91 10.31
N VAL A 80 13.66 4.78 11.01
CA VAL A 80 13.23 4.75 12.41
C VAL A 80 14.34 5.33 13.30
N LEU A 81 13.99 6.38 14.06
CA LEU A 81 14.89 7.04 15.01
C LEU A 81 14.73 6.49 16.42
N ASP A 82 13.50 6.17 16.84
CA ASP A 82 13.20 5.69 18.18
C ASP A 82 11.89 4.90 18.23
N THR A 83 11.77 4.01 19.20
CA THR A 83 10.54 3.24 19.46
C THR A 83 10.30 3.10 20.95
N ILE A 84 9.04 3.20 21.38
CA ILE A 84 8.65 3.01 22.78
C ILE A 84 7.23 2.47 22.88
N VAL A 85 6.91 1.83 24.01
CA VAL A 85 5.55 1.42 24.36
C VAL A 85 5.05 2.26 25.52
N VAL A 86 3.84 2.81 25.39
CA VAL A 86 3.16 3.63 26.40
C VAL A 86 1.77 3.09 26.69
N PHE A 87 1.23 3.42 27.85
CA PHE A 87 -0.04 2.88 28.34
C PHE A 87 -1.03 3.99 28.72
N PRO A 88 -1.54 4.77 27.75
CA PRO A 88 -2.45 5.90 28.01
C PRO A 88 -3.88 5.47 28.33
N THR A 89 -4.24 4.22 28.05
CA THR A 89 -5.60 3.69 28.10
C THR A 89 -5.76 2.63 29.19
N GLU A 90 -7.00 2.29 29.52
CA GLU A 90 -7.30 1.15 30.40
C GLU A 90 -6.67 -0.17 29.87
N PRO A 91 -6.27 -1.09 30.76
CA PRO A 91 -6.42 -1.06 32.23
C PRO A 91 -5.33 -0.28 32.97
N GLN A 92 -4.21 0.09 32.34
CA GLN A 92 -3.07 0.72 33.03
C GLN A 92 -3.25 2.23 33.27
N ASN A 93 -3.94 2.92 32.37
CA ASN A 93 -4.32 4.33 32.45
C ASN A 93 -3.20 5.31 32.87
N LYS A 94 -1.98 5.10 32.33
CA LYS A 94 -0.80 5.93 32.66
C LYS A 94 -0.72 7.19 31.79
N VAL A 95 -1.77 7.99 31.78
CA VAL A 95 -1.91 9.17 30.89
C VAL A 95 -0.82 10.20 31.14
N ALA A 96 -0.54 10.56 32.40
CA ALA A 96 0.46 11.57 32.75
C ALA A 96 1.89 11.15 32.36
N GLU A 97 2.24 9.88 32.57
CA GLU A 97 3.52 9.31 32.15
C GLU A 97 3.66 9.34 30.63
N THR A 98 2.61 8.92 29.90
CA THR A 98 2.57 8.94 28.45
C THR A 98 2.76 10.35 27.91
N LYS A 99 2.03 11.33 28.41
CA LYS A 99 2.19 12.74 28.01
C LYS A 99 3.62 13.23 28.20
N ARG A 100 4.24 12.93 29.35
CA ARG A 100 5.64 13.31 29.63
C ARG A 100 6.60 12.71 28.61
N ILE A 101 6.48 11.42 28.32
CA ILE A 101 7.33 10.69 27.37
C ILE A 101 7.17 11.30 25.96
N VAL A 102 5.94 11.44 25.50
CA VAL A 102 5.66 11.92 24.14
C VAL A 102 6.08 13.36 23.95
N LYS A 103 5.91 14.24 24.95
CA LYS A 103 6.41 15.61 24.90
C LYS A 103 7.94 15.65 24.75
N ALA A 104 8.67 14.83 25.53
CA ALA A 104 10.11 14.73 25.42
C ALA A 104 10.56 14.22 24.03
N MET A 105 9.83 13.27 23.44
CA MET A 105 10.10 12.80 22.07
C MET A 105 9.84 13.89 21.03
N ILE A 106 8.74 14.65 21.16
CA ILE A 106 8.40 15.76 20.26
C ILE A 106 9.52 16.80 20.25
N GLU A 107 10.05 17.17 21.42
CA GLU A 107 11.15 18.13 21.55
C GLU A 107 12.46 17.57 21.03
N LYS A 108 12.82 16.34 21.44
CA LYS A 108 14.09 15.68 21.07
C LYS A 108 14.26 15.48 19.57
N TYR A 109 13.18 15.07 18.88
CA TYR A 109 13.24 14.72 17.46
C TYR A 109 12.60 15.77 16.55
N ASN A 110 12.15 16.90 17.10
CA ASN A 110 11.43 17.93 16.36
C ASN A 110 10.23 17.37 15.55
N ILE A 111 9.45 16.51 16.19
CA ILE A 111 8.32 15.85 15.56
C ILE A 111 7.31 16.90 15.11
N SER A 112 6.99 16.88 13.82
CA SER A 112 6.04 17.81 13.20
C SER A 112 4.67 17.19 12.92
N LEU A 113 4.56 15.86 13.03
CA LEU A 113 3.35 15.12 12.72
C LEU A 113 3.19 13.93 13.66
N ILE A 114 1.97 13.71 14.18
CA ILE A 114 1.62 12.50 14.95
C ILE A 114 0.57 11.71 14.17
N SER A 115 0.77 10.41 14.10
CA SER A 115 -0.07 9.46 13.42
C SER A 115 -0.66 8.44 14.34
N VAL A 116 -1.95 8.31 14.33
CA VAL A 116 -2.68 7.30 15.11
C VAL A 116 -3.25 6.23 14.18
N GLY A 117 -2.90 4.98 14.42
CA GLY A 117 -3.47 3.84 13.70
C GLY A 117 -4.97 3.70 13.97
N ASN A 118 -5.72 3.23 12.99
CA ASN A 118 -7.16 2.98 13.11
C ASN A 118 -7.44 1.60 13.75
N GLY A 119 -6.92 1.38 14.97
CA GLY A 119 -7.11 0.14 15.74
C GLY A 119 -8.06 0.32 16.93
N THR A 120 -8.18 -0.74 17.73
CA THR A 120 -8.81 -0.67 19.05
C THR A 120 -8.08 0.36 19.91
N ALA A 121 -8.78 1.17 20.68
CA ALA A 121 -8.24 2.28 21.49
C ALA A 121 -7.75 3.51 20.68
N SER A 122 -8.08 3.64 19.39
CA SER A 122 -7.69 4.83 18.60
C SER A 122 -8.33 6.10 19.12
N ARG A 123 -9.63 6.05 19.43
CA ARG A 123 -10.38 7.19 19.94
C ARG A 123 -9.85 7.70 21.28
N GLU A 124 -9.57 6.78 22.20
CA GLU A 124 -8.99 7.10 23.52
C GLU A 124 -7.60 7.70 23.37
N SER A 125 -6.79 7.12 22.48
CA SER A 125 -5.45 7.62 22.16
C SER A 125 -5.51 9.03 21.55
N GLU A 126 -6.42 9.29 20.63
CA GLU A 126 -6.63 10.61 20.03
C GLU A 126 -7.01 11.67 21.07
N LEU A 127 -7.89 11.35 22.03
CA LEU A 127 -8.25 12.26 23.10
C LEU A 127 -7.04 12.66 23.95
N VAL A 128 -6.20 11.69 24.30
CA VAL A 128 -4.96 11.95 25.07
C VAL A 128 -3.98 12.81 24.26
N ILE A 129 -3.83 12.55 22.98
CA ILE A 129 -2.97 13.32 22.08
C ILE A 129 -3.47 14.75 21.92
N VAL A 130 -4.75 14.94 21.65
CA VAL A 130 -5.39 16.27 21.49
C VAL A 130 -5.19 17.10 22.76
N ASP A 131 -5.45 16.51 23.92
CA ASP A 131 -5.28 17.17 25.20
C ASP A 131 -3.81 17.55 25.46
N MET A 132 -2.88 16.64 25.19
CA MET A 132 -1.44 16.91 25.29
C MET A 132 -0.99 18.04 24.35
N LEU A 133 -1.49 18.08 23.11
CA LEU A 133 -1.06 19.07 22.11
C LEU A 133 -1.64 20.46 22.39
N LYS A 134 -2.80 20.56 23.02
CA LYS A 134 -3.31 21.83 23.57
C LYS A 134 -2.36 22.42 24.60
N GLU A 135 -1.77 21.58 25.48
CA GLU A 135 -0.79 21.99 26.45
C GLU A 135 0.54 22.49 25.80
N LEU A 136 0.88 21.97 24.61
CA LEU A 136 2.09 22.36 23.87
C LEU A 136 1.89 23.56 22.93
N ASN A 137 0.64 24.04 22.76
CA ASN A 137 0.26 25.10 21.82
C ASN A 137 0.77 24.83 20.37
N ARG A 138 0.72 23.59 19.93
CA ARG A 138 1.13 23.15 18.58
C ARG A 138 -0.07 22.66 17.77
N PRO A 139 -0.13 22.94 16.46
CA PRO A 139 -1.16 22.39 15.60
C PRO A 139 -1.03 20.87 15.47
N VAL A 140 -2.15 20.17 15.46
CA VAL A 140 -2.25 18.71 15.35
C VAL A 140 -2.45 18.32 13.90
N VAL A 141 -1.63 17.41 13.39
CA VAL A 141 -1.91 16.70 12.13
C VAL A 141 -1.68 15.21 12.37
N SER A 142 -2.64 14.38 12.01
CA SER A 142 -2.62 12.95 12.31
C SER A 142 -2.36 12.07 11.08
N ILE A 143 -1.75 10.94 11.33
CA ILE A 143 -1.56 9.69 10.56
C ILE A 143 -0.20 9.50 9.86
N ALA A 144 0.56 8.45 10.29
CA ALA A 144 1.96 8.12 10.09
C ALA A 144 2.50 7.80 8.69
N ARG A 145 3.35 6.78 8.59
CA ARG A 145 4.07 6.39 7.37
C ARG A 145 3.20 6.20 6.13
N ARG A 146 1.94 5.79 6.29
CA ARG A 146 0.97 5.73 5.20
C ARG A 146 0.70 7.09 4.56
N LEU A 147 1.08 8.18 5.25
CA LEU A 147 1.02 9.54 4.71
C LEU A 147 2.33 9.99 4.08
N GLN A 148 3.48 9.47 4.56
CA GLN A 148 4.77 9.81 3.97
C GLN A 148 4.93 9.16 2.59
N ASP A 149 4.59 7.89 2.46
CA ASP A 149 4.57 7.14 1.21
C ASP A 149 3.53 6.01 1.29
N PRO A 150 2.25 6.31 0.96
CA PRO A 150 1.17 5.34 1.03
C PRO A 150 1.45 4.09 0.20
N LEU A 151 1.95 4.27 -0.99
CA LEU A 151 2.21 3.18 -1.92
C LEU A 151 3.29 2.24 -1.39
N ALA A 152 4.46 2.77 -0.98
CA ALA A 152 5.58 1.96 -0.50
C ALA A 152 5.26 1.18 0.79
N GLU A 153 4.35 1.65 1.61
CA GLU A 153 3.96 0.97 2.86
C GLU A 153 2.78 -0.01 2.65
N LEU A 154 1.77 0.36 1.85
CA LEU A 154 0.61 -0.49 1.64
C LEU A 154 0.91 -1.74 0.81
N VAL A 155 1.86 -1.69 -0.11
CA VAL A 155 2.31 -2.86 -0.89
C VAL A 155 2.96 -3.97 -0.04
N LYS A 156 3.33 -3.68 1.20
CA LYS A 156 3.87 -4.68 2.14
C LYS A 156 2.77 -5.52 2.81
N ILE A 157 1.52 -5.14 2.64
CA ILE A 157 0.34 -5.79 3.23
C ILE A 157 -0.39 -6.51 2.10
N ASP A 158 -0.89 -7.72 2.38
CA ASP A 158 -1.80 -8.39 1.44
C ASP A 158 -2.99 -7.47 1.14
N PRO A 159 -3.26 -7.12 -0.13
CA PRO A 159 -4.34 -6.21 -0.49
C PRO A 159 -5.70 -6.60 0.08
N LYS A 160 -5.97 -7.90 0.27
CA LYS A 160 -7.19 -8.39 0.93
C LYS A 160 -7.27 -8.05 2.42
N SER A 161 -6.14 -7.82 3.07
CA SER A 161 -6.07 -7.42 4.47
C SER A 161 -6.20 -5.91 4.67
N ILE A 162 -6.20 -5.15 3.58
CA ILE A 162 -6.51 -3.72 3.60
C ILE A 162 -8.03 -3.59 3.59
N GLY A 163 -8.60 -2.93 4.60
CA GLY A 163 -10.05 -2.75 4.73
C GLY A 163 -10.59 -1.74 3.70
N VAL A 164 -10.77 -2.17 2.46
CA VAL A 164 -11.27 -1.34 1.35
C VAL A 164 -12.77 -1.52 1.07
N GLY A 165 -13.43 -2.45 1.77
CA GLY A 165 -14.85 -2.70 1.65
C GLY A 165 -15.41 -3.57 2.76
N GLN A 166 -16.74 -3.58 2.90
CA GLN A 166 -17.45 -4.45 3.83
C GLN A 166 -17.64 -5.85 3.22
N TYR A 167 -17.69 -6.87 4.07
CA TYR A 167 -17.95 -8.27 3.67
C TYR A 167 -16.94 -8.86 2.68
N GLN A 168 -15.69 -8.38 2.67
CA GLN A 168 -14.63 -8.92 1.80
C GLN A 168 -14.43 -10.43 1.97
N HIS A 169 -14.65 -10.97 3.18
CA HIS A 169 -14.51 -12.39 3.50
C HIS A 169 -15.60 -13.27 2.90
N ASP A 170 -16.76 -12.72 2.55
CA ASP A 170 -17.89 -13.45 1.96
C ASP A 170 -17.76 -13.62 0.44
N MET A 171 -16.78 -12.97 -0.18
CA MET A 171 -16.59 -12.96 -1.63
C MET A 171 -15.68 -14.08 -2.11
N ASN A 172 -15.70 -14.35 -3.41
CA ASN A 172 -14.73 -15.25 -4.04
C ASN A 172 -13.30 -14.74 -3.83
N GLN A 173 -12.57 -15.37 -2.92
CA GLN A 173 -11.24 -14.94 -2.48
C GLN A 173 -10.19 -14.95 -3.59
N LYS A 174 -10.35 -15.79 -4.60
CA LYS A 174 -9.45 -15.84 -5.75
C LYS A 174 -9.67 -14.62 -6.65
N LYS A 175 -10.91 -14.36 -7.05
CA LYS A 175 -11.27 -13.17 -7.85
C LYS A 175 -10.87 -11.88 -7.13
N LEU A 176 -11.15 -11.77 -5.83
CA LEU A 176 -10.77 -10.62 -5.01
C LEU A 176 -9.25 -10.41 -4.99
N SER A 177 -8.48 -11.47 -4.76
CA SER A 177 -7.01 -11.41 -4.72
C SER A 177 -6.41 -10.96 -6.06
N GLU A 178 -6.89 -11.51 -7.16
CA GLU A 178 -6.44 -11.15 -8.50
C GLU A 178 -6.79 -9.69 -8.83
N ALA A 179 -8.02 -9.26 -8.58
CA ALA A 179 -8.46 -7.90 -8.86
C ALA A 179 -7.71 -6.85 -8.05
N LEU A 180 -7.56 -7.06 -6.74
CA LEU A 180 -6.83 -6.12 -5.89
C LEU A 180 -5.31 -6.14 -6.17
N GLY A 181 -4.75 -7.31 -6.50
CA GLY A 181 -3.36 -7.43 -6.93
C GLY A 181 -3.05 -6.63 -8.20
N ASN A 182 -3.93 -6.70 -9.19
CA ASN A 182 -3.83 -5.92 -10.43
C ASN A 182 -3.89 -4.40 -10.16
N VAL A 183 -4.77 -3.96 -9.26
CA VAL A 183 -4.83 -2.53 -8.87
C VAL A 183 -3.52 -2.06 -8.25
N VAL A 184 -2.89 -2.87 -7.39
CA VAL A 184 -1.58 -2.53 -6.81
C VAL A 184 -0.51 -2.43 -7.90
N GLU A 185 -0.46 -3.40 -8.81
CA GLU A 185 0.49 -3.41 -9.93
C GLU A 185 0.31 -2.18 -10.83
N ASP A 186 -0.92 -1.86 -11.20
CA ASP A 186 -1.24 -0.67 -12.00
C ASP A 186 -0.80 0.62 -11.30
N CYS A 187 -1.10 0.79 -10.01
CA CYS A 187 -0.69 1.96 -9.23
C CYS A 187 0.84 2.09 -9.17
N VAL A 188 1.55 0.99 -8.89
CA VAL A 188 3.03 0.98 -8.80
C VAL A 188 3.66 1.36 -10.14
N ASN A 189 3.18 0.79 -11.23
CA ASN A 189 3.71 1.07 -12.56
C ASN A 189 3.38 2.50 -13.04
N ASN A 190 2.19 3.02 -12.73
CA ASN A 190 1.81 4.39 -13.07
C ASN A 190 2.65 5.44 -12.33
N VAL A 191 2.87 5.26 -11.03
CA VAL A 191 3.71 6.17 -10.23
C VAL A 191 5.18 6.02 -10.63
N GLY A 192 5.63 4.81 -10.92
CA GLY A 192 7.03 4.45 -11.11
C GLY A 192 7.78 4.33 -9.78
N VAL A 193 8.87 3.59 -9.79
CA VAL A 193 9.59 3.18 -8.58
C VAL A 193 11.04 3.67 -8.62
N ASP A 194 11.50 4.37 -7.58
CA ASP A 194 12.91 4.74 -7.47
C ASP A 194 13.77 3.52 -7.14
N LEU A 195 14.67 3.19 -8.07
CA LEU A 195 15.52 2.00 -8.02
C LEU A 195 16.47 1.98 -6.81
N ASN A 196 16.84 3.17 -6.33
CA ASN A 196 17.81 3.34 -5.26
C ASN A 196 17.20 3.33 -3.86
N THR A 197 15.89 3.50 -3.72
CA THR A 197 15.21 3.58 -2.42
C THR A 197 14.19 2.49 -2.20
N ALA A 198 13.64 1.92 -3.27
CA ALA A 198 12.56 0.94 -3.21
C ALA A 198 12.93 -0.32 -2.42
N SER A 199 11.95 -0.83 -1.68
CA SER A 199 12.04 -2.15 -1.04
C SER A 199 11.85 -3.28 -2.06
N ALA A 200 12.31 -4.49 -1.73
CA ALA A 200 12.06 -5.66 -2.57
C ALA A 200 10.55 -5.90 -2.78
N SER A 201 9.73 -5.67 -1.74
CA SER A 201 8.26 -5.82 -1.83
C SER A 201 7.62 -4.85 -2.82
N LEU A 202 8.12 -3.62 -2.91
CA LEU A 202 7.63 -2.64 -3.89
C LEU A 202 8.08 -3.01 -5.30
N LEU A 203 9.33 -3.44 -5.46
CA LEU A 203 9.89 -3.86 -6.74
C LEU A 203 9.19 -5.10 -7.34
N GLU A 204 8.64 -5.99 -6.50
CA GLU A 204 7.90 -7.18 -6.95
C GLU A 204 6.63 -6.83 -7.77
N TYR A 205 6.07 -5.63 -7.59
CA TYR A 205 4.91 -5.14 -8.35
C TYR A 205 5.28 -4.43 -9.65
N VAL A 206 6.57 -4.24 -9.93
CA VAL A 206 7.01 -3.66 -11.20
C VAL A 206 6.91 -4.71 -12.30
N SER A 207 6.26 -4.36 -13.40
CA SER A 207 6.09 -5.25 -14.55
C SER A 207 7.44 -5.81 -15.03
N GLY A 208 7.52 -7.11 -15.25
CA GLY A 208 8.76 -7.81 -15.61
C GLY A 208 9.74 -8.10 -14.46
N VAL A 209 9.43 -7.69 -13.22
CA VAL A 209 10.29 -7.95 -12.05
C VAL A 209 9.71 -9.06 -11.19
N SER A 210 10.30 -10.24 -11.24
CA SER A 210 9.94 -11.34 -10.34
C SER A 210 10.48 -11.11 -8.92
N LYS A 211 9.94 -11.82 -7.94
CA LYS A 211 10.41 -11.81 -6.53
C LYS A 211 11.92 -12.06 -6.40
N ALA A 212 12.48 -12.94 -7.24
CA ALA A 212 13.92 -13.21 -7.25
C ALA A 212 14.73 -12.04 -7.82
N ILE A 213 14.22 -11.39 -8.89
CA ILE A 213 14.83 -10.21 -9.49
C ILE A 213 14.78 -9.04 -8.50
N ALA A 214 13.66 -8.81 -7.85
CA ALA A 214 13.49 -7.75 -6.84
C ALA A 214 14.53 -7.85 -5.71
N LYS A 215 14.73 -9.05 -5.17
CA LYS A 215 15.79 -9.30 -4.18
C LYS A 215 17.18 -9.05 -4.74
N ASN A 216 17.47 -9.52 -5.96
CA ASN A 216 18.77 -9.32 -6.58
C ASN A 216 19.08 -7.85 -6.88
N ILE A 217 18.07 -7.04 -7.20
CA ILE A 217 18.21 -5.57 -7.34
C ILE A 217 18.67 -4.95 -6.03
N VAL A 218 18.02 -5.31 -4.92
CA VAL A 218 18.39 -4.80 -3.59
C VAL A 218 19.80 -5.24 -3.22
N THR A 219 20.14 -6.52 -3.36
CA THR A 219 21.49 -7.06 -3.11
C THR A 219 22.55 -6.36 -3.97
N TYR A 220 22.29 -6.18 -5.26
CA TYR A 220 23.22 -5.49 -6.15
C TYR A 220 23.48 -4.06 -5.67
N ARG A 221 22.44 -3.34 -5.25
CA ARG A 221 22.56 -1.98 -4.70
C ARG A 221 23.37 -1.92 -3.41
N GLU A 222 23.19 -2.91 -2.53
CA GLU A 222 23.93 -3.01 -1.27
C GLU A 222 25.41 -3.29 -1.49
N GLU A 223 25.75 -4.13 -2.46
CA GLU A 223 27.13 -4.52 -2.78
C GLU A 223 27.89 -3.50 -3.65
N ASN A 224 27.21 -2.87 -4.61
CA ASN A 224 27.85 -2.03 -5.64
C ASN A 224 27.52 -0.52 -5.48
N GLY A 225 26.69 -0.16 -4.49
CA GLY A 225 26.21 1.19 -4.29
C GLY A 225 25.03 1.54 -5.21
N ARG A 226 24.69 2.82 -5.23
CA ARG A 226 23.53 3.35 -5.98
C ARG A 226 23.66 3.12 -7.48
N PHE A 227 22.57 2.73 -8.12
CA PHE A 227 22.44 2.74 -9.57
C PHE A 227 22.60 4.16 -10.13
N LYS A 228 23.42 4.29 -11.16
CA LYS A 228 23.69 5.58 -11.84
C LYS A 228 23.01 5.68 -13.20
N SER A 229 22.57 4.55 -13.75
CA SER A 229 21.81 4.48 -15.00
C SER A 229 20.93 3.22 -15.03
N ARG A 230 19.83 3.27 -15.78
CA ARG A 230 18.95 2.11 -16.00
C ARG A 230 19.68 0.92 -16.64
N ARG A 231 20.71 1.17 -17.48
CA ARG A 231 21.51 0.11 -18.11
C ARG A 231 22.25 -0.78 -17.09
N GLU A 232 22.50 -0.29 -15.89
CA GLU A 232 23.15 -1.09 -14.85
C GLU A 232 22.24 -2.24 -14.35
N LEU A 233 20.94 -2.18 -14.58
CA LEU A 233 20.00 -3.28 -14.32
C LEU A 233 20.41 -4.57 -15.05
N LEU A 234 21.01 -4.48 -16.24
CA LEU A 234 21.51 -5.64 -16.98
C LEU A 234 22.65 -6.39 -16.28
N LYS A 235 23.26 -5.80 -15.25
CA LYS A 235 24.26 -6.45 -14.39
C LYS A 235 23.64 -7.21 -13.23
N VAL A 236 22.35 -7.02 -12.98
CA VAL A 236 21.62 -7.68 -11.87
C VAL A 236 21.39 -9.15 -12.24
N ALA A 237 21.71 -10.05 -11.32
CA ALA A 237 21.51 -11.48 -11.51
C ALA A 237 20.04 -11.81 -11.82
N LYS A 238 19.82 -12.67 -12.83
CA LYS A 238 18.50 -13.09 -13.36
C LYS A 238 17.69 -12.00 -14.09
N LEU A 239 18.17 -10.78 -14.21
CA LEU A 239 17.54 -9.73 -14.98
C LEU A 239 18.14 -9.74 -16.40
N GLY A 240 17.52 -10.49 -17.29
CA GLY A 240 17.94 -10.57 -18.69
C GLY A 240 17.36 -9.43 -19.55
N PRO A 241 17.75 -9.34 -20.85
CA PRO A 241 17.31 -8.29 -21.75
C PRO A 241 15.78 -8.13 -21.83
N LYS A 242 15.04 -9.24 -21.88
CA LYS A 242 13.57 -9.23 -21.95
C LYS A 242 12.93 -8.62 -20.67
N ALA A 243 13.45 -8.98 -19.49
CA ALA A 243 12.96 -8.40 -18.24
C ALA A 243 13.33 -6.89 -18.14
N TYR A 244 14.53 -6.53 -18.61
CA TYR A 244 14.95 -5.13 -18.71
C TYR A 244 14.00 -4.30 -19.58
N GLU A 245 13.70 -4.78 -20.78
CA GLU A 245 12.76 -4.13 -21.70
C GLU A 245 11.37 -3.91 -21.07
N GLN A 246 10.90 -4.88 -20.29
CA GLN A 246 9.60 -4.77 -19.60
C GLN A 246 9.61 -3.82 -18.41
N CYS A 247 10.68 -3.76 -17.61
CA CYS A 247 10.69 -3.01 -16.35
C CYS A 247 11.32 -1.61 -16.44
N ALA A 248 12.17 -1.35 -17.42
CA ALA A 248 13.02 -0.16 -17.45
C ALA A 248 12.24 1.17 -17.47
N GLY A 249 11.06 1.20 -18.10
CA GLY A 249 10.20 2.39 -18.11
C GLY A 249 9.56 2.73 -16.76
N PHE A 250 9.41 1.75 -15.89
CA PHE A 250 8.78 1.92 -14.58
C PHE A 250 9.79 2.14 -13.45
N LEU A 251 11.06 1.80 -13.67
CA LEU A 251 12.14 1.99 -12.70
C LEU A 251 12.85 3.32 -12.97
N ARG A 252 12.90 4.17 -11.95
CA ARG A 252 13.44 5.53 -12.03
C ARG A 252 14.73 5.67 -11.23
N ILE A 253 15.60 6.57 -11.66
CA ILE A 253 16.85 6.91 -10.98
C ILE A 253 16.94 8.43 -10.83
N THR A 254 16.70 8.93 -9.63
CA THR A 254 16.82 10.34 -9.32
C THR A 254 18.30 10.70 -9.13
N GLY A 255 18.79 11.73 -9.83
CA GLY A 255 20.18 12.17 -9.79
C GLY A 255 21.17 11.22 -10.50
N GLY A 256 20.68 10.42 -11.45
CA GLY A 256 21.50 9.54 -12.29
C GLY A 256 22.30 10.32 -13.37
N LYS A 257 23.04 9.57 -14.20
CA LYS A 257 23.85 10.14 -15.29
C LYS A 257 23.01 10.73 -16.42
N ASN A 258 21.85 10.14 -16.70
CA ASN A 258 20.91 10.60 -17.73
C ASN A 258 19.65 11.14 -17.06
N PRO A 259 19.26 12.41 -17.26
CA PRO A 259 18.03 12.97 -16.71
C PRO A 259 16.76 12.19 -17.09
N LEU A 260 16.75 11.56 -18.27
CA LEU A 260 15.63 10.74 -18.73
C LEU A 260 15.41 9.48 -17.88
N ASP A 261 16.44 9.01 -17.15
CA ASP A 261 16.31 7.90 -16.19
C ASP A 261 15.40 8.24 -15.00
N ALA A 262 15.16 9.52 -14.72
CA ALA A 262 14.23 9.99 -13.69
C ALA A 262 12.77 10.09 -14.19
N THR A 263 12.54 9.91 -15.48
CA THR A 263 11.23 10.10 -16.13
C THR A 263 10.54 8.77 -16.44
N SER A 264 9.31 8.81 -16.93
CA SER A 264 8.59 7.63 -17.45
C SER A 264 8.99 7.25 -18.89
N VAL A 265 9.89 8.00 -19.53
CA VAL A 265 10.35 7.71 -20.89
C VAL A 265 11.10 6.38 -20.89
N HIS A 266 10.68 5.46 -21.77
CA HIS A 266 11.36 4.19 -21.92
C HIS A 266 12.73 4.36 -22.59
N PRO A 267 13.78 3.59 -22.22
CA PRO A 267 15.12 3.72 -22.82
C PRO A 267 15.17 3.64 -24.35
N GLU A 268 14.27 2.89 -24.97
CA GLU A 268 14.13 2.81 -26.44
C GLU A 268 13.75 4.14 -27.08
N SER A 269 13.05 5.00 -26.36
CA SER A 269 12.59 6.30 -26.83
C SER A 269 13.53 7.45 -26.47
N TYR A 270 14.68 7.18 -25.86
CA TYR A 270 15.61 8.23 -25.40
C TYR A 270 16.12 9.10 -26.55
N GLU A 271 16.44 8.49 -27.70
CA GLU A 271 16.91 9.23 -28.86
C GLU A 271 15.84 10.21 -29.35
N ALA A 272 14.59 9.77 -29.48
CA ALA A 272 13.48 10.62 -29.89
C ALA A 272 13.18 11.74 -28.88
N ALA A 273 13.20 11.40 -27.56
CA ALA A 273 12.99 12.36 -26.49
C ALA A 273 14.09 13.41 -26.43
N THR A 274 15.36 13.03 -26.62
CA THR A 274 16.49 13.97 -26.67
C THR A 274 16.38 14.92 -27.85
N LYS A 275 16.08 14.39 -29.04
CA LYS A 275 15.85 15.24 -30.24
C LYS A 275 14.71 16.24 -30.04
N LEU A 276 13.62 15.79 -29.38
CA LEU A 276 12.50 16.69 -29.07
C LEU A 276 12.92 17.81 -28.11
N LEU A 277 13.68 17.49 -27.08
CA LEU A 277 14.19 18.48 -26.13
C LEU A 277 15.14 19.48 -26.79
N GLU A 278 16.03 19.04 -27.69
CA GLU A 278 16.92 19.90 -28.48
C GLU A 278 16.16 20.84 -29.44
N MET A 279 15.00 20.41 -29.91
CA MET A 279 14.13 21.26 -30.78
C MET A 279 13.34 22.31 -29.99
N LEU A 280 13.12 22.08 -28.71
CA LEU A 280 12.35 23.00 -27.85
C LEU A 280 13.23 24.04 -27.15
N GLY A 281 14.56 23.92 -27.20
CA GLY A 281 15.54 24.82 -26.57
C GLY A 281 15.77 24.42 -25.12
#